data_6ef95d135583e44a034bf7343a56b53c
#
_entry.id   6ef95d135583e44a034bf7343a56b53c
#
_cell.length_a   1.000
_cell.length_b   1.000
_cell.length_c   1.000
_cell.angle_alpha   90.00
_cell.angle_beta   90.00
_cell.angle_gamma   90.00
#
_symmetry.space_group_name_H-M   'P 1'
#
loop_
_entity.id
_entity.type
_entity.pdbx_description
1 polymer ?
#
loop_
_entity_poly.entity_id
_entity_poly.type
_entity_poly.pdbx_seq_one_letter_code
_entity_poly.pdbx_strand_id
1 'polypeptide(L)'
;MHEIFKKLSNRMVGAMMIHTQLTELFNFIDLEADAKRQKKQLHEESDGLLKLEKYAAQHHHILITSDNPPQVDILNLDILERPNDKLSPDDKIHLIQYALKEWIEWEKKSKVIYEDSYRNLVDMSEIAAADFVLQYVKDVDKELRDAELLYRVRDAIDWDLATIYDKQARLSK
;
A
#
# COMPACT_ATOMS: atom_id res chain seq x y z
N MET A 1 -13.34 -13.47 16.61
CA MET A 1 -11.87 -13.30 16.74
C MET A 1 -11.11 -13.87 15.54
N HIS A 2 -11.16 -15.17 15.28
CA HIS A 2 -10.44 -15.81 14.17
C HIS A 2 -10.69 -15.15 12.81
N GLU A 3 -11.96 -14.90 12.45
CA GLU A 3 -12.32 -14.25 11.19
C GLU A 3 -11.79 -12.82 11.08
N ILE A 4 -11.71 -12.09 12.19
CA ILE A 4 -11.14 -10.72 12.19
C ILE A 4 -9.64 -10.78 11.85
N PHE A 5 -8.88 -11.62 12.55
CA PHE A 5 -7.44 -11.75 12.28
C PHE A 5 -7.16 -12.31 10.88
N LYS A 6 -7.98 -13.24 10.38
CA LYS A 6 -7.89 -13.75 9.02
C LYS A 6 -8.14 -12.65 7.98
N LYS A 7 -9.18 -11.81 8.19
CA LYS A 7 -9.46 -10.65 7.32
C LYS A 7 -8.30 -9.67 7.29
N LEU A 8 -7.69 -9.38 8.45
CA LEU A 8 -6.51 -8.51 8.55
C LEU A 8 -5.30 -9.12 7.83
N SER A 9 -5.02 -10.41 8.04
CA SER A 9 -3.92 -11.12 7.36
C SER A 9 -4.09 -11.10 5.84
N ASN A 10 -5.28 -11.43 5.33
CA ASN A 10 -5.57 -11.36 3.89
C ASN A 10 -5.32 -9.93 3.35
N ARG A 11 -5.71 -8.90 4.11
CA ARG A 11 -5.48 -7.50 3.69
C ARG A 11 -4.01 -7.15 3.63
N MET A 12 -3.21 -7.56 4.61
CA MET A 12 -1.76 -7.31 4.63
C MET A 12 -1.03 -8.03 3.49
N VAL A 13 -1.41 -9.27 3.18
CA VAL A 13 -0.86 -9.98 2.00
C VAL A 13 -1.22 -9.24 0.71
N GLY A 14 -2.44 -8.75 0.57
CA GLY A 14 -2.84 -7.91 -0.56
C GLY A 14 -2.04 -6.59 -0.60
N ALA A 15 -1.75 -5.96 0.56
CA ALA A 15 -0.91 -4.76 0.64
C ALA A 15 0.53 -5.04 0.17
N MET A 16 1.11 -6.18 0.55
CA MET A 16 2.41 -6.59 0.02
C MET A 16 2.39 -6.74 -1.51
N MET A 17 1.30 -7.27 -2.08
CA MET A 17 1.16 -7.42 -3.54
C MET A 17 1.08 -6.06 -4.25
N ILE A 18 0.27 -5.11 -3.76
CA ILE A 18 0.16 -3.79 -4.39
C ILE A 18 1.48 -3.02 -4.30
N HIS A 19 2.15 -3.01 -3.14
CA HIS A 19 3.44 -2.31 -3.00
C HIS A 19 4.54 -2.94 -3.85
N THR A 20 4.50 -4.26 -4.08
CA THR A 20 5.40 -4.92 -5.05
C THR A 20 5.14 -4.40 -6.46
N GLN A 21 3.90 -4.42 -6.93
CA GLN A 21 3.56 -3.98 -8.28
C GLN A 21 3.79 -2.47 -8.48
N LEU A 22 3.51 -1.64 -7.48
CA LEU A 22 3.84 -0.20 -7.51
C LEU A 22 5.36 0.02 -7.58
N THR A 23 6.15 -0.77 -6.86
CA THR A 23 7.62 -0.73 -6.94
C THR A 23 8.10 -1.02 -8.36
N GLU A 24 7.57 -2.07 -8.98
CA GLU A 24 7.91 -2.46 -10.35
C GLU A 24 7.49 -1.38 -11.35
N LEU A 25 6.28 -0.82 -11.22
CA LEU A 25 5.79 0.23 -12.10
C LEU A 25 6.63 1.52 -11.99
N PHE A 26 6.96 1.97 -10.78
CA PHE A 26 7.80 3.14 -10.58
C PHE A 26 9.23 2.93 -11.09
N ASN A 27 9.81 1.73 -10.91
CA ASN A 27 11.10 1.40 -11.52
C ASN A 27 11.04 1.39 -13.04
N PHE A 28 9.96 0.87 -13.63
CA PHE A 28 9.77 0.82 -15.08
C PHE A 28 9.78 2.22 -15.71
N ILE A 29 9.27 3.24 -15.02
CA ILE A 29 9.25 4.64 -15.49
C ILE A 29 10.32 5.52 -14.85
N ASP A 30 11.41 4.94 -14.32
CA ASP A 30 12.58 5.62 -13.76
C ASP A 30 12.27 6.55 -12.55
N LEU A 31 11.28 6.21 -11.72
CA LEU A 31 10.94 6.93 -10.49
C LEU A 31 11.50 6.21 -9.25
N GLU A 32 12.82 6.13 -9.14
CA GLU A 32 13.53 5.34 -8.12
C GLU A 32 13.17 5.70 -6.67
N ALA A 33 12.97 6.99 -6.35
CA ALA A 33 12.63 7.37 -4.98
C ALA A 33 11.23 6.90 -4.59
N ASP A 34 10.26 6.92 -5.53
CA ASP A 34 8.94 6.37 -5.31
C ASP A 34 8.97 4.85 -5.22
N ALA A 35 9.77 4.18 -6.06
CA ALA A 35 9.99 2.74 -5.96
C ALA A 35 10.58 2.34 -4.60
N LYS A 36 11.59 3.07 -4.10
CA LYS A 36 12.17 2.86 -2.77
C LYS A 36 11.14 3.07 -1.65
N ARG A 37 10.25 4.06 -1.80
CA ARG A 37 9.15 4.29 -0.85
C ARG A 37 8.21 3.08 -0.81
N GLN A 38 7.76 2.59 -1.97
CA GLN A 38 6.87 1.43 -2.04
C GLN A 38 7.54 0.16 -1.50
N LYS A 39 8.82 -0.03 -1.77
CA LYS A 39 9.59 -1.13 -1.21
C LYS A 39 9.68 -1.07 0.32
N LYS A 40 9.78 0.13 0.89
CA LYS A 40 9.74 0.32 2.35
C LYS A 40 8.38 -0.07 2.91
N GLN A 41 7.28 0.35 2.28
CA GLN A 41 5.92 -0.05 2.68
C GLN A 41 5.76 -1.58 2.63
N LEU A 42 6.21 -2.22 1.56
CA LEU A 42 6.21 -3.68 1.45
C LEU A 42 6.87 -4.37 2.67
N HIS A 43 8.00 -3.85 3.15
CA HIS A 43 8.67 -4.40 4.34
C HIS A 43 7.87 -4.12 5.62
N GLU A 44 7.29 -2.93 5.77
CA GLU A 44 6.45 -2.56 6.91
C GLU A 44 5.20 -3.46 7.00
N GLU A 45 4.56 -3.77 5.86
CA GLU A 45 3.43 -4.71 5.79
C GLU A 45 3.83 -6.15 6.14
N SER A 46 4.98 -6.61 5.64
CA SER A 46 5.52 -7.93 5.98
C SER A 46 5.78 -8.07 7.49
N ASP A 47 6.39 -7.06 8.09
CA ASP A 47 6.64 -7.03 9.53
C ASP A 47 5.32 -6.95 10.32
N GLY A 48 4.34 -6.20 9.82
CA GLY A 48 3.00 -6.10 10.37
C GLY A 48 2.29 -7.45 10.40
N LEU A 49 2.33 -8.19 9.29
CA LEU A 49 1.76 -9.54 9.18
C LEU A 49 2.38 -10.50 10.19
N LEU A 50 3.71 -10.54 10.30
CA LEU A 50 4.41 -11.38 11.28
C LEU A 50 4.03 -11.04 12.73
N LYS A 51 3.86 -9.75 13.05
CA LYS A 51 3.39 -9.30 14.38
C LYS A 51 1.95 -9.75 14.64
N LEU A 52 1.06 -9.66 13.64
CA LEU A 52 -0.33 -10.11 13.74
C LEU A 52 -0.42 -11.61 14.00
N GLU A 53 0.30 -12.42 13.21
CA GLU A 53 0.35 -13.87 13.37
C GLU A 53 0.87 -14.27 14.75
N LYS A 54 1.96 -13.66 15.19
CA LYS A 54 2.53 -13.89 16.53
C LYS A 54 1.56 -13.50 17.63
N TYR A 55 0.91 -12.33 17.52
CA TYR A 55 -0.08 -11.88 18.50
C TYR A 55 -1.25 -12.87 18.61
N ALA A 56 -1.83 -13.26 17.48
CA ALA A 56 -2.94 -14.20 17.44
C ALA A 56 -2.58 -15.58 18.02
N ALA A 57 -1.38 -16.08 17.70
CA ALA A 57 -0.92 -17.36 18.23
C ALA A 57 -0.67 -17.31 19.74
N GLN A 58 -0.03 -16.26 20.23
CA GLN A 58 0.37 -16.17 21.66
C GLN A 58 -0.78 -15.82 22.60
N HIS A 59 -1.69 -14.95 22.18
CA HIS A 59 -2.74 -14.41 23.06
C HIS A 59 -4.11 -15.08 22.85
N HIS A 60 -4.35 -15.63 21.68
CA HIS A 60 -5.64 -16.22 21.34
C HIS A 60 -5.56 -17.68 20.91
N HIS A 61 -4.36 -18.29 20.85
CA HIS A 61 -4.13 -19.66 20.38
C HIS A 61 -4.67 -19.92 18.95
N ILE A 62 -4.65 -18.88 18.11
CA ILE A 62 -5.13 -18.90 16.73
C ILE A 62 -3.94 -18.95 15.79
N LEU A 63 -3.92 -19.94 14.90
CA LEU A 63 -3.04 -19.95 13.73
C LEU A 63 -3.80 -19.29 12.58
N ILE A 64 -3.25 -18.21 12.07
CA ILE A 64 -3.83 -17.48 10.94
C ILE A 64 -3.18 -18.00 9.66
N THR A 65 -4.01 -18.24 8.66
CA THR A 65 -3.55 -18.50 7.29
C THR A 65 -4.22 -17.50 6.36
N SER A 66 -3.42 -16.83 5.53
CA SER A 66 -3.95 -16.00 4.47
C SER A 66 -4.35 -16.88 3.29
N ASP A 67 -5.63 -17.15 3.15
CA ASP A 67 -6.17 -18.12 2.17
C ASP A 67 -6.95 -17.46 1.02
N ASN A 68 -7.29 -16.18 1.17
CA ASN A 68 -8.03 -15.44 0.16
C ASN A 68 -7.63 -13.93 0.16
N PRO A 69 -6.36 -13.60 -0.13
CA PRO A 69 -5.96 -12.21 -0.23
C PRO A 69 -6.68 -11.54 -1.42
N PRO A 70 -6.97 -10.23 -1.33
CA PRO A 70 -7.50 -9.48 -2.46
C PRO A 70 -6.56 -9.59 -3.66
N GLN A 71 -7.12 -9.83 -4.84
CA GLN A 71 -6.33 -9.78 -6.08
C GLN A 71 -5.91 -8.34 -6.37
N VAL A 72 -4.65 -8.17 -6.75
CA VAL A 72 -4.06 -6.91 -7.17
C VAL A 72 -3.48 -7.12 -8.56
N ASP A 73 -3.88 -6.31 -9.51
CA ASP A 73 -3.47 -6.43 -10.90
C ASP A 73 -3.31 -5.05 -11.54
N ILE A 74 -2.38 -4.24 -10.99
CA ILE A 74 -2.10 -2.89 -11.51
C ILE A 74 -1.11 -2.89 -12.67
N LEU A 75 -0.44 -4.02 -12.92
CA LEU A 75 0.52 -4.16 -14.03
C LEU A 75 -0.12 -4.70 -15.31
N ASN A 76 -1.42 -5.03 -15.29
CA ASN A 76 -2.14 -5.52 -16.47
C ASN A 76 -2.62 -4.33 -17.34
N LEU A 77 -1.66 -3.63 -17.95
CA LEU A 77 -1.91 -2.47 -18.80
C LEU A 77 -1.18 -2.67 -20.14
N ASP A 78 -1.89 -2.58 -21.24
CA ASP A 78 -1.33 -2.71 -22.61
C ASP A 78 -0.14 -1.77 -22.85
N ILE A 79 -0.16 -0.61 -22.21
CA ILE A 79 0.93 0.38 -22.30
C ILE A 79 2.27 -0.15 -21.77
N LEU A 80 2.26 -1.11 -20.82
CA LEU A 80 3.46 -1.72 -20.25
C LEU A 80 4.11 -2.78 -21.15
N GLU A 81 3.46 -3.18 -22.22
CA GLU A 81 4.06 -4.03 -23.26
C GLU A 81 5.10 -3.26 -24.10
N ARG A 82 5.06 -1.92 -24.07
CA ARG A 82 6.02 -1.06 -24.76
C ARG A 82 7.24 -0.79 -23.90
N PRO A 83 8.49 -0.83 -24.45
CA PRO A 83 9.68 -0.42 -23.72
C PRO A 83 9.57 1.02 -23.21
N ASN A 84 10.16 1.30 -22.01
CA ASN A 84 10.08 2.63 -21.38
C ASN A 84 10.61 3.77 -22.28
N ASP A 85 11.66 3.51 -23.08
CA ASP A 85 12.23 4.49 -24.03
C ASP A 85 11.30 4.81 -25.22
N LYS A 86 10.23 4.03 -25.41
CA LYS A 86 9.17 4.25 -26.41
C LYS A 86 7.92 4.90 -25.85
N LEU A 87 7.85 5.12 -24.54
CA LEU A 87 6.73 5.83 -23.93
C LEU A 87 6.83 7.34 -24.18
N SER A 88 5.72 7.94 -24.58
CA SER A 88 5.61 9.39 -24.66
C SER A 88 5.59 10.03 -23.26
N PRO A 89 5.86 11.33 -23.13
CA PRO A 89 5.64 12.04 -21.88
C PRO A 89 4.22 11.85 -21.30
N ASP A 90 3.20 11.90 -22.14
CA ASP A 90 1.80 11.70 -21.73
C ASP A 90 1.55 10.29 -21.23
N ASP A 91 2.14 9.27 -21.85
CA ASP A 91 2.08 7.89 -21.38
C ASP A 91 2.67 7.76 -19.97
N LYS A 92 3.82 8.37 -19.71
CA LYS A 92 4.47 8.37 -18.40
C LYS A 92 3.65 9.11 -17.34
N ILE A 93 3.09 10.27 -17.67
CA ILE A 93 2.18 11.01 -16.79
C ILE A 93 0.97 10.14 -16.43
N HIS A 94 0.36 9.51 -17.43
CA HIS A 94 -0.79 8.62 -17.22
C HIS A 94 -0.44 7.46 -16.26
N LEU A 95 0.70 6.80 -16.43
CA LEU A 95 1.15 5.73 -15.54
C LEU A 95 1.39 6.22 -14.11
N ILE A 96 1.98 7.42 -13.94
CA ILE A 96 2.20 8.01 -12.62
C ILE A 96 0.86 8.30 -11.92
N GLN A 97 -0.07 8.92 -12.64
CA GLN A 97 -1.40 9.23 -12.12
C GLN A 97 -2.16 7.97 -11.73
N TYR A 98 -2.11 6.96 -12.60
CA TYR A 98 -2.74 5.67 -12.35
C TYR A 98 -2.16 5.01 -11.09
N ALA A 99 -0.84 4.87 -11.00
CA ALA A 99 -0.18 4.27 -9.85
C ALA A 99 -0.57 4.93 -8.51
N LEU A 100 -0.59 6.27 -8.49
CA LEU A 100 -0.95 7.00 -7.27
C LEU A 100 -2.44 6.87 -6.92
N LYS A 101 -3.33 6.82 -7.93
CA LYS A 101 -4.77 6.58 -7.70
C LYS A 101 -5.02 5.18 -7.16
N GLU A 102 -4.37 4.15 -7.71
CA GLU A 102 -4.49 2.78 -7.23
C GLU A 102 -3.98 2.65 -5.79
N TRP A 103 -2.86 3.30 -5.45
CA TRP A 103 -2.37 3.33 -4.08
C TRP A 103 -3.36 4.00 -3.13
N ILE A 104 -3.87 5.20 -3.47
CA ILE A 104 -4.86 5.91 -2.66
C ILE A 104 -6.13 5.07 -2.44
N GLU A 105 -6.67 4.45 -3.49
CA GLU A 105 -7.87 3.62 -3.39
C GLU A 105 -7.62 2.35 -2.57
N TRP A 106 -6.41 1.80 -2.65
CA TRP A 106 -6.02 0.69 -1.80
C TRP A 106 -6.05 1.11 -0.32
N GLU A 107 -5.39 2.22 0.04
CA GLU A 107 -5.32 2.66 1.43
C GLU A 107 -6.69 3.04 2.00
N LYS A 108 -7.57 3.65 1.21
CA LYS A 108 -8.96 3.91 1.62
C LYS A 108 -9.70 2.61 1.99
N LYS A 109 -9.57 1.57 1.17
CA LYS A 109 -10.17 0.27 1.45
C LYS A 109 -9.53 -0.42 2.66
N SER A 110 -8.22 -0.30 2.83
CA SER A 110 -7.48 -0.81 3.99
C SER A 110 -7.98 -0.16 5.28
N LYS A 111 -8.13 1.16 5.26
CA LYS A 111 -8.62 1.95 6.40
C LYS A 111 -9.98 1.43 6.89
N VAL A 112 -10.93 1.25 5.98
CA VAL A 112 -12.27 0.71 6.33
C VAL A 112 -12.15 -0.66 7.00
N ILE A 113 -11.31 -1.55 6.46
CA ILE A 113 -11.13 -2.90 7.00
C ILE A 113 -10.52 -2.86 8.40
N TYR A 114 -9.50 -2.04 8.64
CA TYR A 114 -8.83 -1.92 9.93
C TYR A 114 -9.73 -1.25 10.98
N GLU A 115 -10.45 -0.18 10.61
CA GLU A 115 -11.41 0.49 11.49
C GLU A 115 -12.57 -0.43 11.89
N ASP A 116 -13.16 -1.17 10.95
CA ASP A 116 -14.23 -2.13 11.23
C ASP A 116 -13.73 -3.25 12.13
N SER A 117 -12.51 -3.74 11.89
CA SER A 117 -11.90 -4.78 12.73
C SER A 117 -11.67 -4.27 14.15
N TYR A 118 -11.18 -3.04 14.31
CA TYR A 118 -11.03 -2.37 15.61
C TYR A 118 -12.37 -2.26 16.35
N ARG A 119 -13.42 -1.73 15.68
CA ARG A 119 -14.75 -1.59 16.27
C ARG A 119 -15.34 -2.92 16.72
N ASN A 120 -15.25 -3.95 15.87
CA ASN A 120 -15.73 -5.29 16.19
C ASN A 120 -15.03 -5.87 17.43
N LEU A 121 -13.72 -5.63 17.59
CA LEU A 121 -12.98 -6.08 18.77
C LEU A 121 -13.41 -5.33 20.05
N VAL A 122 -13.68 -4.03 19.95
CA VAL A 122 -14.23 -3.23 21.06
C VAL A 122 -15.61 -3.75 21.45
N ASP A 123 -16.49 -4.00 20.49
CA ASP A 123 -17.85 -4.53 20.72
C ASP A 123 -17.84 -5.93 21.36
N MET A 124 -16.82 -6.72 21.06
CA MET A 124 -16.59 -8.02 21.70
C MET A 124 -15.91 -7.92 23.08
N SER A 125 -15.63 -6.71 23.56
CA SER A 125 -14.85 -6.44 24.79
C SER A 125 -13.41 -6.98 24.78
N GLU A 126 -12.85 -7.20 23.60
CA GLU A 126 -11.48 -7.67 23.39
C GLU A 126 -10.50 -6.48 23.30
N ILE A 127 -10.42 -5.72 24.37
CA ILE A 127 -9.74 -4.41 24.41
C ILE A 127 -8.24 -4.52 24.03
N ALA A 128 -7.54 -5.53 24.55
CA ALA A 128 -6.12 -5.70 24.23
C ALA A 128 -5.89 -5.99 22.72
N ALA A 129 -6.78 -6.76 22.09
CA ALA A 129 -6.74 -7.01 20.65
C ALA A 129 -7.13 -5.75 19.85
N ALA A 130 -8.09 -4.98 20.33
CA ALA A 130 -8.46 -3.70 19.73
C ALA A 130 -7.28 -2.72 19.77
N ASP A 131 -6.60 -2.57 20.92
CA ASP A 131 -5.43 -1.71 21.05
C ASP A 131 -4.27 -2.15 20.14
N PHE A 132 -4.10 -3.46 19.97
CA PHE A 132 -3.13 -3.99 19.02
C PHE A 132 -3.50 -3.61 17.57
N VAL A 133 -4.76 -3.75 17.16
CA VAL A 133 -5.23 -3.41 15.80
C VAL A 133 -5.24 -1.90 15.56
N LEU A 134 -5.38 -1.07 16.61
CA LEU A 134 -5.35 0.39 16.49
C LEU A 134 -4.03 0.92 15.89
N GLN A 135 -2.93 0.18 16.01
CA GLN A 135 -1.66 0.57 15.37
C GLN A 135 -1.80 0.54 13.84
N TYR A 136 -2.43 -0.51 13.29
CA TYR A 136 -2.65 -0.60 11.83
C TYR A 136 -3.61 0.47 11.32
N VAL A 137 -4.62 0.88 12.12
CA VAL A 137 -5.48 2.03 11.78
C VAL A 137 -4.66 3.32 11.66
N LYS A 138 -3.72 3.54 12.58
CA LYS A 138 -2.84 4.74 12.54
C LYS A 138 -1.86 4.70 11.37
N ASP A 139 -1.31 3.53 11.08
CA ASP A 139 -0.34 3.35 10.00
C ASP A 139 -1.02 3.60 8.64
N VAL A 140 -2.18 3.00 8.39
CA VAL A 140 -2.93 3.23 7.14
C VAL A 140 -3.40 4.68 6.98
N ASP A 141 -3.76 5.37 8.07
CA ASP A 141 -4.10 6.80 8.04
C ASP A 141 -2.90 7.66 7.59
N LYS A 142 -1.70 7.30 8.02
CA LYS A 142 -0.47 7.97 7.60
C LYS A 142 -0.18 7.69 6.13
N GLU A 143 -0.25 6.44 5.69
CA GLU A 143 0.02 6.03 4.32
C GLU A 143 -0.95 6.66 3.32
N LEU A 144 -2.23 6.70 3.65
CA LEU A 144 -3.24 7.38 2.86
C LEU A 144 -2.92 8.88 2.71
N ARG A 145 -2.57 9.56 3.81
CA ARG A 145 -2.17 10.99 3.74
C ARG A 145 -0.92 11.20 2.89
N ASP A 146 0.06 10.32 2.99
CA ASP A 146 1.30 10.40 2.22
C ASP A 146 1.04 10.22 0.72
N ALA A 147 0.19 9.25 0.35
CA ALA A 147 -0.22 9.01 -1.04
C ALA A 147 -1.00 10.19 -1.62
N GLU A 148 -2.00 10.72 -0.88
CA GLU A 148 -2.79 11.87 -1.28
C GLU A 148 -1.94 13.15 -1.38
N LEU A 149 -0.98 13.33 -0.47
CA LEU A 149 -0.06 14.48 -0.53
C LEU A 149 0.81 14.39 -1.78
N LEU A 150 1.36 13.22 -2.09
CA LEU A 150 2.19 13.03 -3.27
C LEU A 150 1.40 13.31 -4.56
N TYR A 151 0.16 12.84 -4.64
CA TYR A 151 -0.73 13.13 -5.75
C TYR A 151 -0.96 14.65 -5.91
N ARG A 152 -1.37 15.32 -4.83
CA ARG A 152 -1.64 16.79 -4.85
C ARG A 152 -0.41 17.62 -5.19
N VAL A 153 0.77 17.23 -4.70
CA VAL A 153 2.02 17.93 -5.01
C VAL A 153 2.36 17.83 -6.50
N ARG A 154 2.09 16.70 -7.15
CA ARG A 154 2.30 16.52 -8.59
C ARG A 154 1.24 17.23 -9.42
N ASP A 155 0.00 17.21 -8.97
CA ASP A 155 -1.09 17.94 -9.60
C ASP A 155 -0.85 19.46 -9.56
N ALA A 156 -0.33 19.99 -8.45
CA ALA A 156 0.01 21.40 -8.30
C ALA A 156 1.13 21.90 -9.22
N ILE A 157 1.92 21.03 -9.79
CA ILE A 157 2.94 21.34 -10.81
C ILE A 157 2.51 20.91 -12.22
N ASP A 158 1.21 20.71 -12.40
CA ASP A 158 0.61 20.28 -13.67
C ASP A 158 1.30 19.05 -14.29
N TRP A 159 1.70 18.09 -13.43
CA TRP A 159 2.39 16.84 -13.80
C TRP A 159 3.67 17.04 -14.63
N ASP A 160 4.35 18.19 -14.46
CA ASP A 160 5.60 18.46 -15.17
C ASP A 160 6.67 17.40 -14.90
N LEU A 161 6.93 16.55 -15.89
CA LEU A 161 7.88 15.44 -15.80
C LEU A 161 9.30 15.89 -15.47
N ALA A 162 9.76 17.02 -16.00
CA ALA A 162 11.11 17.50 -15.72
C ALA A 162 11.27 17.81 -14.23
N THR A 163 10.29 18.46 -13.62
CA THR A 163 10.25 18.73 -12.19
C THR A 163 10.11 17.45 -11.37
N ILE A 164 9.30 16.48 -11.83
CA ILE A 164 9.12 15.19 -11.14
C ILE A 164 10.46 14.43 -11.13
N TYR A 165 11.14 14.29 -12.26
CA TYR A 165 12.43 13.59 -12.35
C TYR A 165 13.55 14.31 -11.60
N ASP A 166 13.63 15.65 -11.62
CA ASP A 166 14.62 16.39 -10.82
C ASP A 166 14.44 16.12 -9.32
N LYS A 167 13.20 16.10 -8.82
CA LYS A 167 12.91 15.72 -7.43
C LYS A 167 13.32 14.26 -7.13
N GLN A 168 13.06 13.31 -8.03
CA GLN A 168 13.48 11.92 -7.87
C GLN A 168 15.01 11.82 -7.72
N ALA A 169 15.76 12.48 -8.59
CA ALA A 169 17.23 12.48 -8.56
C ALA A 169 17.82 13.09 -7.27
N ARG A 170 17.14 14.06 -6.66
CA ARG A 170 17.54 14.64 -5.35
C ARG A 170 17.24 13.73 -4.17
N LEU A 171 16.15 12.95 -4.22
CA LEU A 171 15.73 12.05 -3.15
C LEU A 171 16.43 10.69 -3.21
N SER A 172 17.07 10.36 -4.34
CA SER A 172 17.78 9.10 -4.52
C SER A 172 19.23 9.13 -4.03
N LYS A 173 19.75 10.34 -3.71
CA LYS A 173 21.09 10.57 -3.12
C LYS A 173 21.04 10.46 -1.61
#